data_1fbe52418955aeab93b0d70ffa9fd637
#
_entry.id   1fbe52418955aeab93b0d70ffa9fd637
#
_cell.length_a   1.000
_cell.length_b   1.000
_cell.length_c   1.000
_cell.angle_alpha   90.00
_cell.angle_beta   90.00
_cell.angle_gamma   90.00
#
_symmetry.space_group_name_H-M   'P 1'
#
loop_
_entity.id
_entity.type
_entity.pdbx_description
1 polymer ?
#
loop_
_entity_poly.entity_id
_entity_poly.type
_entity_poly.pdbx_seq_one_letter_code
_entity_poly.pdbx_strand_id
1 'polypeptide(L)'
;MNRSRLLMIGGLALALGLLVSFSVYNQLKTSAGANISERGVPVVVASDDIPVGTKVTGHDVRVINLPQSAIPPGSFASIAKVVERGAVLPISKGEFILSSKLAPENAGAGLPAMIPSGMRAVSVRVNDVVSVAGFVQPGTHVDVLATGNQGSNERQTTTVLENVLVLAVGRSLDRNAGPDAQIAPVITLAVSPDDAQKLALVSQEGRIQLSLRNPMDTKKGGIGATRSSSLYLGDTPPPTESKPKVHRVATKAAPPAPPTTYQVEMIRGNKREESKFPEENKF
;
A
#
# COMPACT_ATOMS: atom_id res chain seq x y z
N MET A 1 -42.83 41.74 71.15
CA MET A 1 -42.41 41.78 69.74
C MET A 1 -43.67 42.00 68.92
N ASN A 2 -43.80 43.12 68.20
CA ASN A 2 -45.02 43.49 67.51
C ASN A 2 -45.36 42.54 66.38
N ARG A 3 -46.58 41.94 66.40
CA ARG A 3 -47.08 41.00 65.39
C ARG A 3 -46.91 41.52 63.94
N SER A 4 -47.01 42.82 63.75
CA SER A 4 -46.81 43.52 62.47
C SER A 4 -45.35 43.39 61.93
N ARG A 5 -44.35 43.45 62.81
CA ARG A 5 -42.94 43.29 62.44
C ARG A 5 -42.60 41.86 62.00
N LEU A 6 -43.23 40.89 62.66
CA LEU A 6 -43.06 39.47 62.32
C LEU A 6 -43.68 39.15 60.97
N LEU A 7 -44.85 39.71 60.67
CA LEU A 7 -45.47 39.55 59.33
C LEU A 7 -44.68 40.26 58.22
N MET A 8 -44.08 41.42 58.54
CA MET A 8 -43.18 42.08 57.54
C MET A 8 -41.91 41.30 57.23
N ILE A 9 -41.27 40.72 58.23
CA ILE A 9 -40.05 39.88 58.04
C ILE A 9 -40.44 38.65 57.31
N GLY A 10 -41.56 37.98 57.63
CA GLY A 10 -42.03 36.78 56.89
C GLY A 10 -42.35 37.04 55.43
N GLY A 11 -43.02 38.17 55.14
CA GLY A 11 -43.33 38.63 53.79
C GLY A 11 -42.08 38.96 52.97
N LEU A 12 -41.09 39.61 53.59
CA LEU A 12 -39.79 39.90 52.92
C LEU A 12 -39.01 38.64 52.60
N ALA A 13 -38.98 37.69 53.55
CA ALA A 13 -38.32 36.45 53.34
C ALA A 13 -38.94 35.57 52.20
N LEU A 14 -40.29 35.57 52.13
CA LEU A 14 -41.03 34.89 51.07
C LEU A 14 -40.83 35.55 49.70
N ALA A 15 -40.81 36.88 49.66
CA ALA A 15 -40.53 37.62 48.41
C ALA A 15 -39.10 37.36 47.92
N LEU A 16 -38.10 37.32 48.82
CA LEU A 16 -36.69 36.99 48.47
C LEU A 16 -36.58 35.57 48.01
N GLY A 17 -37.24 34.59 48.67
CA GLY A 17 -37.27 33.22 48.26
C GLY A 17 -37.86 32.98 46.87
N LEU A 18 -38.94 33.64 46.53
CA LEU A 18 -39.56 33.65 45.22
C LEU A 18 -38.62 34.24 44.14
N LEU A 19 -37.95 35.34 44.45
CA LEU A 19 -37.05 36.02 43.53
C LEU A 19 -35.82 35.15 43.24
N VAL A 20 -35.22 34.50 44.25
CA VAL A 20 -34.12 33.56 44.07
C VAL A 20 -34.57 32.31 43.28
N SER A 21 -35.71 31.73 43.63
CA SER A 21 -36.27 30.59 42.91
C SER A 21 -36.56 30.93 41.44
N PHE A 22 -37.12 32.09 41.14
CA PHE A 22 -37.36 32.56 39.79
C PHE A 22 -36.04 32.80 39.02
N SER A 23 -35.03 33.39 39.69
CA SER A 23 -33.71 33.60 39.08
C SER A 23 -33.02 32.29 38.74
N VAL A 24 -33.00 31.31 39.68
CA VAL A 24 -32.43 29.99 39.45
C VAL A 24 -33.19 29.23 38.37
N TYR A 25 -34.53 29.27 38.39
CA TYR A 25 -35.35 28.67 37.33
C TYR A 25 -35.03 29.25 35.94
N ASN A 26 -34.91 30.57 35.86
CA ASN A 26 -34.58 31.24 34.60
C ASN A 26 -33.15 30.90 34.12
N GLN A 27 -32.21 30.80 35.06
CA GLN A 27 -30.83 30.43 34.75
C GLN A 27 -30.71 28.98 34.29
N LEU A 28 -31.43 28.04 34.93
CA LEU A 28 -31.53 26.64 34.49
C LEU A 28 -32.18 26.52 33.11
N LYS A 29 -33.24 27.29 32.86
CA LYS A 29 -33.94 27.29 31.57
C LYS A 29 -33.04 27.81 30.45
N THR A 30 -32.23 28.85 30.70
CA THR A 30 -31.28 29.40 29.76
C THR A 30 -30.12 28.44 29.53
N SER A 31 -29.61 27.76 30.56
CA SER A 31 -28.55 26.76 30.45
C SER A 31 -29.02 25.50 29.75
N ALA A 32 -30.25 25.03 29.99
CA ALA A 32 -30.85 23.90 29.28
C ALA A 32 -31.13 24.21 27.80
N GLY A 33 -31.50 25.47 27.48
CA GLY A 33 -31.67 25.92 26.10
C GLY A 33 -30.38 26.17 25.34
N ALA A 34 -29.33 26.59 26.02
CA ALA A 34 -28.01 26.84 25.40
C ALA A 34 -27.28 25.56 24.95
N ASN A 35 -27.49 24.45 25.67
CA ASN A 35 -26.90 23.16 25.30
C ASN A 35 -27.60 22.44 24.14
N ILE A 36 -28.78 22.92 23.69
CA ILE A 36 -29.51 22.32 22.55
C ILE A 36 -29.24 23.09 21.23
N SER A 37 -28.57 24.24 21.31
CA SER A 37 -28.31 25.10 20.15
C SER A 37 -26.91 24.96 19.52
N GLU A 38 -26.13 23.94 19.83
CA GLU A 38 -25.15 23.48 18.84
C GLU A 38 -25.97 22.95 17.67
N ARG A 39 -26.18 23.78 16.65
CA ARG A 39 -26.73 23.38 15.37
C ARG A 39 -25.88 22.23 14.92
N GLY A 40 -26.37 20.99 15.11
CA GLY A 40 -25.65 19.80 14.73
C GLY A 40 -25.21 19.94 13.28
N VAL A 41 -23.95 19.63 13.01
CA VAL A 41 -23.43 19.59 11.65
C VAL A 41 -23.98 18.33 10.99
N PRO A 42 -24.53 18.41 9.78
CA PRO A 42 -25.01 17.25 9.07
C PRO A 42 -23.85 16.32 8.75
N VAL A 43 -24.03 15.04 8.99
CA VAL A 43 -23.07 13.98 8.65
C VAL A 43 -23.80 12.78 8.09
N VAL A 44 -23.19 12.15 7.07
CA VAL A 44 -23.74 10.99 6.39
C VAL A 44 -23.32 9.71 7.11
N VAL A 45 -24.29 8.87 7.43
CA VAL A 45 -24.09 7.54 8.03
C VAL A 45 -24.77 6.48 7.18
N ALA A 46 -24.31 5.24 7.29
CA ALA A 46 -24.94 4.10 6.64
C ALA A 46 -26.31 3.78 7.26
N SER A 47 -27.31 3.57 6.43
CA SER A 47 -28.63 3.08 6.82
C SER A 47 -28.68 1.57 6.95
N ASP A 48 -27.88 0.89 6.13
CA ASP A 48 -27.72 -0.56 6.09
C ASP A 48 -26.25 -0.94 5.87
N ASP A 49 -25.93 -2.24 5.97
CA ASP A 49 -24.59 -2.76 5.72
C ASP A 49 -24.25 -2.63 4.22
N ILE A 50 -23.11 -2.03 3.91
CA ILE A 50 -22.63 -1.81 2.54
C ILE A 50 -21.40 -2.70 2.31
N PRO A 51 -21.53 -3.78 1.53
CA PRO A 51 -20.41 -4.66 1.20
C PRO A 51 -19.35 -3.97 0.32
N VAL A 52 -18.13 -4.49 0.38
CA VAL A 52 -17.03 -4.05 -0.51
C VAL A 52 -17.41 -4.25 -1.98
N GLY A 53 -17.02 -3.29 -2.83
CA GLY A 53 -17.27 -3.34 -4.26
C GLY A 53 -18.68 -2.93 -4.67
N THR A 54 -19.60 -2.70 -3.73
CA THR A 54 -20.94 -2.25 -4.06
C THR A 54 -21.00 -0.74 -4.28
N LYS A 55 -21.92 -0.32 -5.12
CA LYS A 55 -22.22 1.08 -5.39
C LYS A 55 -23.14 1.61 -4.31
N VAL A 56 -22.76 2.69 -3.65
CA VAL A 56 -23.60 3.31 -2.63
C VAL A 56 -24.80 4.01 -3.29
N THR A 57 -25.99 3.66 -2.85
CA THR A 57 -27.25 4.26 -3.31
C THR A 57 -27.83 5.21 -2.25
N GLY A 58 -28.82 6.00 -2.66
CA GLY A 58 -29.48 6.93 -1.72
C GLY A 58 -30.24 6.23 -0.59
N HIS A 59 -30.57 4.94 -0.74
CA HIS A 59 -31.24 4.13 0.29
C HIS A 59 -30.27 3.63 1.37
N ASP A 60 -29.00 3.44 0.98
CA ASP A 60 -27.97 2.89 1.87
C ASP A 60 -27.45 3.91 2.88
N VAL A 61 -27.82 5.20 2.72
CA VAL A 61 -27.26 6.30 3.51
C VAL A 61 -28.34 7.25 4.01
N ARG A 62 -28.07 7.88 5.16
CA ARG A 62 -28.92 8.91 5.74
C ARG A 62 -28.09 10.01 6.36
N VAL A 63 -28.67 11.21 6.50
CA VAL A 63 -28.04 12.33 7.20
C VAL A 63 -28.53 12.36 8.64
N ILE A 64 -27.61 12.52 9.56
CA ILE A 64 -27.89 12.81 10.97
C ILE A 64 -27.16 14.10 11.36
N ASN A 65 -27.69 14.81 12.35
CA ASN A 65 -27.06 16.04 12.88
C ASN A 65 -26.34 15.70 14.19
N LEU A 66 -25.06 15.98 14.26
CA LEU A 66 -24.23 15.75 15.45
C LEU A 66 -23.40 16.99 15.81
N PRO A 67 -23.02 17.17 17.08
CA PRO A 67 -22.02 18.16 17.46
C PRO A 67 -20.74 17.98 16.68
N GLN A 68 -20.08 19.07 16.30
CA GLN A 68 -18.82 19.04 15.54
C GLN A 68 -17.74 18.18 16.20
N SER A 69 -17.71 18.13 17.52
CA SER A 69 -16.77 17.34 18.31
C SER A 69 -16.96 15.82 18.17
N ALA A 70 -18.15 15.37 17.76
CA ALA A 70 -18.50 13.96 17.59
C ALA A 70 -18.27 13.44 16.16
N ILE A 71 -17.88 14.31 15.22
CA ILE A 71 -17.74 13.95 13.80
C ILE A 71 -16.29 13.58 13.49
N PRO A 72 -16.02 12.33 13.03
CA PRO A 72 -14.67 11.92 12.63
C PRO A 72 -14.17 12.72 11.42
N PRO A 73 -12.85 12.96 11.31
CA PRO A 73 -12.29 13.61 10.14
C PRO A 73 -12.51 12.75 8.89
N GLY A 74 -12.77 13.40 7.75
CA GLY A 74 -13.05 12.70 6.49
C GLY A 74 -14.50 12.26 6.29
N SER A 75 -15.41 12.61 7.20
CA SER A 75 -16.84 12.37 7.05
C SER A 75 -17.46 13.31 6.00
N PHE A 76 -18.54 12.86 5.38
CA PHE A 76 -19.31 13.65 4.40
C PHE A 76 -20.52 14.32 5.06
N ALA A 77 -20.76 15.58 4.68
CA ALA A 77 -21.91 16.33 5.12
C ALA A 77 -23.13 16.20 4.20
N SER A 78 -22.95 15.68 2.97
CA SER A 78 -24.00 15.60 1.96
C SER A 78 -24.01 14.23 1.29
N ILE A 79 -25.22 13.66 1.13
CA ILE A 79 -25.47 12.39 0.44
C ILE A 79 -24.98 12.48 -1.02
N ALA A 80 -25.11 13.62 -1.69
CA ALA A 80 -24.72 13.79 -3.09
C ALA A 80 -23.23 13.51 -3.37
N LYS A 81 -22.36 13.65 -2.36
CA LYS A 81 -20.92 13.35 -2.46
C LYS A 81 -20.58 11.88 -2.20
N VAL A 82 -21.56 11.08 -1.79
CA VAL A 82 -21.39 9.69 -1.37
C VAL A 82 -22.05 8.74 -2.38
N VAL A 83 -23.24 9.10 -2.84
CA VAL A 83 -24.01 8.30 -3.81
C VAL A 83 -23.24 8.15 -5.12
N GLU A 84 -23.42 7.02 -5.78
CA GLU A 84 -22.75 6.62 -7.04
C GLU A 84 -21.27 6.21 -6.87
N ARG A 85 -20.69 6.32 -5.68
CA ARG A 85 -19.33 5.87 -5.39
C ARG A 85 -19.30 4.41 -4.93
N GLY A 86 -18.24 3.71 -5.25
CA GLY A 86 -18.02 2.33 -4.80
C GLY A 86 -17.47 2.28 -3.38
N ALA A 87 -17.93 1.35 -2.55
CA ALA A 87 -17.32 1.05 -1.26
C ALA A 87 -16.05 0.22 -1.47
N VAL A 88 -14.90 0.72 -1.00
CA VAL A 88 -13.61 -0.01 -1.06
C VAL A 88 -13.31 -0.80 0.21
N LEU A 89 -14.02 -0.48 1.30
CA LEU A 89 -14.01 -1.21 2.57
C LEU A 89 -15.46 -1.46 2.99
N PRO A 90 -15.73 -2.51 3.79
CA PRO A 90 -17.07 -2.77 4.29
C PRO A 90 -17.48 -1.63 5.23
N ILE A 91 -18.75 -1.22 5.16
CA ILE A 91 -19.33 -0.19 6.01
C ILE A 91 -20.53 -0.79 6.70
N SER A 92 -20.52 -0.79 8.03
CA SER A 92 -21.62 -1.35 8.82
C SER A 92 -22.74 -0.36 9.01
N LYS A 93 -23.95 -0.88 9.21
CA LYS A 93 -25.12 -0.07 9.53
C LYS A 93 -24.87 0.88 10.71
N GLY A 94 -25.21 2.16 10.52
CA GLY A 94 -25.00 3.22 11.51
C GLY A 94 -23.57 3.80 11.53
N GLU A 95 -22.66 3.29 10.74
CA GLU A 95 -21.29 3.77 10.67
C GLU A 95 -21.20 5.06 9.84
N PHE A 96 -20.23 5.93 10.20
CA PHE A 96 -19.94 7.14 9.42
C PHE A 96 -19.36 6.79 8.06
N ILE A 97 -19.88 7.42 7.01
CA ILE A 97 -19.28 7.30 5.68
C ILE A 97 -18.03 8.18 5.63
N LEU A 98 -16.87 7.52 5.58
CA LEU A 98 -15.57 8.17 5.50
C LEU A 98 -15.01 8.16 4.07
N SER A 99 -14.24 9.20 3.74
CA SER A 99 -13.57 9.28 2.43
C SER A 99 -12.60 8.13 2.17
N SER A 100 -11.99 7.56 3.21
CA SER A 100 -11.10 6.40 3.14
C SER A 100 -11.82 5.09 2.80
N LYS A 101 -13.13 5.03 3.01
CA LYS A 101 -13.95 3.83 2.71
C LYS A 101 -14.63 3.87 1.35
N LEU A 102 -14.55 4.99 0.65
CA LEU A 102 -15.15 5.16 -0.68
C LEU A 102 -14.07 5.31 -1.76
N ALA A 103 -14.34 4.75 -2.92
CA ALA A 103 -13.54 4.98 -4.11
C ALA A 103 -13.51 6.47 -4.49
N PRO A 104 -12.48 6.96 -5.21
CA PRO A 104 -12.48 8.31 -5.76
C PRO A 104 -13.75 8.61 -6.56
N GLU A 105 -14.11 9.89 -6.66
CA GLU A 105 -15.17 10.32 -7.56
C GLU A 105 -14.85 9.86 -8.99
N ASN A 106 -15.84 9.35 -9.71
CA ASN A 106 -15.70 8.81 -11.08
C ASN A 106 -14.96 7.46 -11.23
N ALA A 107 -14.51 6.83 -10.15
CA ALA A 107 -13.94 5.48 -10.23
C ALA A 107 -15.01 4.38 -10.47
N GLY A 108 -16.29 4.74 -10.37
CA GLY A 108 -17.39 3.80 -10.47
C GLY A 108 -17.51 2.88 -9.25
N ALA A 109 -18.04 1.68 -9.49
CA ALA A 109 -18.20 0.63 -8.46
C ALA A 109 -17.63 -0.69 -8.97
N GLY A 110 -17.56 -1.69 -8.09
CA GLY A 110 -17.00 -2.98 -8.41
C GLY A 110 -15.47 -2.99 -8.45
N LEU A 111 -14.93 -3.97 -9.17
CA LEU A 111 -13.49 -4.19 -9.23
C LEU A 111 -12.68 -2.95 -9.67
N PRO A 112 -13.09 -2.16 -10.67
CA PRO A 112 -12.33 -0.96 -11.07
C PRO A 112 -12.15 0.05 -9.93
N ALA A 113 -13.17 0.20 -9.07
CA ALA A 113 -13.13 1.11 -7.93
C ALA A 113 -12.15 0.67 -6.83
N MET A 114 -11.81 -0.61 -6.80
CA MET A 114 -10.90 -1.22 -5.82
C MET A 114 -9.43 -1.19 -6.28
N ILE A 115 -9.17 -0.87 -7.55
CA ILE A 115 -7.79 -0.83 -8.07
C ILE A 115 -7.08 0.42 -7.55
N PRO A 116 -5.97 0.30 -6.80
CA PRO A 116 -5.21 1.45 -6.34
C PRO A 116 -4.68 2.28 -7.51
N SER A 117 -4.52 3.58 -7.31
CA SER A 117 -3.99 4.49 -8.33
C SER A 117 -2.63 4.02 -8.84
N GLY A 118 -2.45 3.99 -10.16
CA GLY A 118 -1.24 3.51 -10.82
C GLY A 118 -1.11 1.99 -10.95
N MET A 119 -2.01 1.22 -10.31
CA MET A 119 -2.02 -0.25 -10.40
C MET A 119 -2.93 -0.78 -11.51
N ARG A 120 -2.86 -2.07 -11.75
CA ARG A 120 -3.66 -2.84 -12.70
C ARG A 120 -4.22 -4.08 -12.00
N ALA A 121 -5.44 -4.47 -12.34
CA ALA A 121 -6.01 -5.74 -11.93
C ALA A 121 -5.63 -6.82 -12.96
N VAL A 122 -4.91 -7.84 -12.52
CA VAL A 122 -4.54 -8.99 -13.35
C VAL A 122 -5.09 -10.26 -12.72
N SER A 123 -5.84 -11.02 -13.51
CA SER A 123 -6.40 -12.30 -13.07
C SER A 123 -5.47 -13.45 -13.48
N VAL A 124 -5.09 -14.27 -12.51
CA VAL A 124 -4.26 -15.45 -12.71
C VAL A 124 -4.99 -16.70 -12.29
N ARG A 125 -4.81 -17.78 -13.06
CA ARG A 125 -5.25 -19.11 -12.66
C ARG A 125 -4.21 -19.72 -11.73
N VAL A 126 -4.65 -20.21 -10.60
CA VAL A 126 -3.77 -20.84 -9.62
C VAL A 126 -4.20 -22.29 -9.41
N ASN A 127 -3.25 -23.16 -9.06
CA ASN A 127 -3.55 -24.55 -8.83
C ASN A 127 -4.28 -24.70 -7.48
N ASP A 128 -5.41 -25.39 -7.46
CA ASP A 128 -6.33 -25.52 -6.32
C ASP A 128 -5.66 -26.11 -5.07
N VAL A 129 -4.70 -27.02 -5.26
CA VAL A 129 -3.99 -27.71 -4.17
C VAL A 129 -3.00 -26.82 -3.42
N VAL A 130 -2.60 -25.69 -4.01
CA VAL A 130 -1.48 -24.87 -3.51
C VAL A 130 -1.90 -23.47 -3.10
N SER A 131 -3.11 -23.04 -3.42
CA SER A 131 -3.63 -21.76 -2.96
C SER A 131 -4.15 -21.85 -1.53
N VAL A 132 -3.25 -22.09 -0.58
CA VAL A 132 -3.50 -22.01 0.88
C VAL A 132 -4.95 -22.37 1.26
N ALA A 133 -5.48 -23.47 0.68
CA ALA A 133 -6.78 -24.12 1.01
C ALA A 133 -7.97 -23.16 1.25
N GLY A 134 -8.09 -22.09 0.44
CA GLY A 134 -9.21 -21.14 0.56
C GLY A 134 -9.00 -20.00 1.56
N PHE A 135 -7.85 -19.89 2.21
CA PHE A 135 -7.54 -18.77 3.11
C PHE A 135 -7.16 -17.47 2.39
N VAL A 136 -6.85 -17.52 1.09
CA VAL A 136 -6.64 -16.31 0.29
C VAL A 136 -8.00 -15.63 0.11
N GLN A 137 -8.14 -14.43 0.66
CA GLN A 137 -9.35 -13.61 0.61
C GLN A 137 -9.05 -12.23 0.03
N PRO A 138 -10.05 -11.53 -0.52
CA PRO A 138 -9.89 -10.13 -0.89
C PRO A 138 -9.34 -9.31 0.29
N GLY A 139 -8.35 -8.44 0.01
CA GLY A 139 -7.67 -7.64 1.03
C GLY A 139 -6.44 -8.31 1.65
N THR A 140 -6.17 -9.59 1.40
CA THR A 140 -4.94 -10.26 1.86
C THR A 140 -3.77 -9.96 0.93
N HIS A 141 -2.55 -10.16 1.42
CA HIS A 141 -1.32 -10.02 0.64
C HIS A 141 -0.69 -11.39 0.40
N VAL A 142 -0.21 -11.58 -0.81
CA VAL A 142 0.40 -12.85 -1.27
C VAL A 142 1.72 -12.59 -1.97
N ASP A 143 2.59 -13.60 -1.95
CA ASP A 143 3.74 -13.67 -2.83
C ASP A 143 3.43 -14.62 -3.99
N VAL A 144 3.85 -14.25 -5.19
CA VAL A 144 3.63 -15.02 -6.41
C VAL A 144 4.89 -15.80 -6.75
N LEU A 145 4.78 -17.11 -6.67
CA LEU A 145 5.84 -18.03 -7.05
C LEU A 145 5.55 -18.60 -8.43
N ALA A 146 6.58 -18.68 -9.25
CA ALA A 146 6.53 -19.30 -10.56
C ALA A 146 7.46 -20.51 -10.61
N THR A 147 6.94 -21.63 -11.08
CA THR A 147 7.73 -22.85 -11.34
C THR A 147 7.70 -23.13 -12.83
N GLY A 148 8.87 -23.13 -13.46
CA GLY A 148 9.03 -23.37 -14.90
C GLY A 148 10.36 -24.03 -15.24
N ASN A 149 10.56 -24.33 -16.51
CA ASN A 149 11.83 -24.85 -17.05
C ASN A 149 12.56 -23.69 -17.73
N GLN A 150 13.78 -23.40 -17.29
CA GLN A 150 14.60 -22.37 -17.89
C GLN A 150 15.68 -23.02 -18.77
N GLY A 151 15.36 -23.29 -20.05
CA GLY A 151 16.35 -23.70 -21.08
C GLY A 151 17.12 -25.00 -20.85
N SER A 152 17.21 -25.47 -19.64
CA SER A 152 17.74 -26.77 -19.20
C SER A 152 16.57 -27.64 -18.73
N ASN A 153 16.70 -28.94 -18.81
CA ASN A 153 15.67 -29.90 -18.38
C ASN A 153 15.41 -29.87 -16.86
N GLU A 154 15.84 -28.79 -16.19
CA GLU A 154 15.79 -28.57 -14.75
C GLU A 154 14.68 -27.60 -14.38
N ARG A 155 13.82 -28.00 -13.43
CA ARG A 155 12.77 -27.15 -12.90
C ARG A 155 13.34 -26.15 -11.89
N GLN A 156 12.90 -24.91 -12.02
CA GLN A 156 13.26 -23.83 -11.11
C GLN A 156 12.00 -23.15 -10.60
N THR A 157 12.00 -22.86 -9.30
CA THR A 157 10.96 -22.03 -8.67
C THR A 157 11.58 -20.71 -8.25
N THR A 158 10.93 -19.61 -8.60
CA THR A 158 11.34 -18.25 -8.21
C THR A 158 10.15 -17.47 -7.71
N THR A 159 10.38 -16.57 -6.77
CA THR A 159 9.40 -15.56 -6.37
C THR A 159 9.43 -14.43 -7.41
N VAL A 160 8.35 -14.30 -8.17
CA VAL A 160 8.25 -13.30 -9.24
C VAL A 160 7.77 -11.96 -8.70
N LEU A 161 6.80 -12.00 -7.79
CA LEU A 161 6.25 -10.82 -7.13
C LEU A 161 6.11 -11.06 -5.64
N GLU A 162 6.39 -10.04 -4.84
CA GLU A 162 6.26 -10.08 -3.39
C GLU A 162 5.25 -9.03 -2.90
N ASN A 163 4.51 -9.37 -1.87
CA ASN A 163 3.58 -8.46 -1.18
C ASN A 163 2.52 -7.87 -2.11
N VAL A 164 1.82 -8.72 -2.84
CA VAL A 164 0.79 -8.33 -3.82
C VAL A 164 -0.59 -8.40 -3.18
N LEU A 165 -1.38 -7.32 -3.32
CA LEU A 165 -2.74 -7.25 -2.80
C LEU A 165 -3.71 -8.07 -3.65
N VAL A 166 -4.51 -8.91 -3.00
CA VAL A 166 -5.61 -9.66 -3.61
C VAL A 166 -6.86 -8.78 -3.67
N LEU A 167 -7.36 -8.51 -4.88
CA LEU A 167 -8.58 -7.72 -5.10
C LEU A 167 -9.85 -8.58 -5.09
N ALA A 168 -9.78 -9.75 -5.71
CA ALA A 168 -10.92 -10.65 -5.79
C ALA A 168 -10.48 -12.11 -5.91
N VAL A 169 -11.33 -13.00 -5.43
CA VAL A 169 -11.17 -14.46 -5.55
C VAL A 169 -12.44 -15.00 -6.18
N GLY A 170 -12.31 -15.71 -7.29
CA GLY A 170 -13.41 -16.27 -8.03
C GLY A 170 -13.10 -17.67 -8.54
N ARG A 171 -14.12 -18.28 -9.16
CA ARG A 171 -14.00 -19.56 -9.85
C ARG A 171 -14.32 -19.35 -11.31
N SER A 172 -13.48 -19.82 -12.20
CA SER A 172 -13.78 -19.87 -13.64
C SER A 172 -14.43 -21.21 -13.95
N LEU A 173 -15.68 -21.18 -14.42
CA LEU A 173 -16.29 -22.33 -15.07
C LEU A 173 -15.83 -22.34 -16.52
N ASP A 174 -15.04 -23.34 -16.90
CA ASP A 174 -14.75 -23.59 -18.31
C ASP A 174 -16.02 -24.17 -18.96
N ARG A 175 -16.66 -23.44 -19.88
CA ARG A 175 -17.95 -23.84 -20.52
C ARG A 175 -17.87 -25.16 -21.30
N ASN A 176 -16.66 -25.60 -21.62
CA ASN A 176 -16.41 -26.82 -22.38
C ASN A 176 -15.92 -28.00 -21.53
N ALA A 177 -15.90 -27.85 -20.20
CA ALA A 177 -15.46 -28.91 -19.33
C ALA A 177 -16.60 -29.88 -19.06
N GLY A 178 -16.34 -31.15 -19.28
CA GLY A 178 -17.28 -32.23 -18.98
C GLY A 178 -17.65 -32.33 -17.48
N PRO A 179 -18.47 -33.30 -17.06
CA PRO A 179 -18.98 -33.42 -15.70
C PRO A 179 -17.90 -33.49 -14.60
N ASP A 180 -16.64 -33.77 -14.95
CA ASP A 180 -15.49 -33.80 -14.06
C ASP A 180 -14.64 -32.51 -14.09
N ALA A 181 -15.19 -31.41 -14.58
CA ALA A 181 -14.48 -30.15 -14.69
C ALA A 181 -13.91 -29.67 -13.35
N GLN A 182 -12.62 -29.72 -13.21
CA GLN A 182 -11.93 -29.09 -12.10
C GLN A 182 -12.04 -27.56 -12.23
N ILE A 183 -12.73 -26.96 -11.29
CA ILE A 183 -12.92 -25.51 -11.22
C ILE A 183 -11.61 -24.92 -10.68
N ALA A 184 -10.73 -24.43 -11.57
CA ALA A 184 -9.53 -23.74 -11.13
C ALA A 184 -9.88 -22.36 -10.56
N PRO A 185 -9.43 -22.04 -9.34
CA PRO A 185 -9.67 -20.73 -8.77
C PRO A 185 -8.91 -19.66 -9.56
N VAL A 186 -9.61 -18.57 -9.87
CA VAL A 186 -9.04 -17.37 -10.49
C VAL A 186 -8.88 -16.32 -9.41
N ILE A 187 -7.66 -15.81 -9.25
CA ILE A 187 -7.35 -14.78 -8.27
C ILE A 187 -6.96 -13.51 -9.02
N THR A 188 -7.58 -12.39 -8.64
CA THR A 188 -7.30 -11.08 -9.22
C THR A 188 -6.40 -10.30 -8.29
N LEU A 189 -5.26 -9.88 -8.81
CA LEU A 189 -4.18 -9.21 -8.09
C LEU A 189 -4.05 -7.76 -8.53
N ALA A 190 -3.72 -6.87 -7.59
CA ALA A 190 -3.33 -5.49 -7.87
C ALA A 190 -1.82 -5.43 -8.10
N VAL A 191 -1.39 -5.11 -9.31
CA VAL A 191 0.02 -5.11 -9.69
C VAL A 191 0.41 -3.84 -10.43
N SER A 192 1.69 -3.49 -10.43
CA SER A 192 2.20 -2.43 -11.29
C SER A 192 2.11 -2.81 -12.77
N PRO A 193 2.15 -1.86 -13.71
CA PRO A 193 2.19 -2.18 -15.15
C PRO A 193 3.35 -3.12 -15.53
N ASP A 194 4.52 -2.92 -14.93
CA ASP A 194 5.71 -3.76 -15.19
C ASP A 194 5.52 -5.18 -14.64
N ASP A 195 4.93 -5.29 -13.45
CA ASP A 195 4.65 -6.58 -12.84
C ASP A 195 3.52 -7.33 -13.55
N ALA A 196 2.59 -6.61 -14.17
CA ALA A 196 1.57 -7.20 -15.03
C ALA A 196 2.19 -7.92 -16.24
N GLN A 197 3.23 -7.34 -16.85
CA GLN A 197 3.97 -7.99 -17.95
C GLN A 197 4.69 -9.25 -17.47
N LYS A 198 5.35 -9.20 -16.31
CA LYS A 198 5.98 -10.39 -15.71
C LYS A 198 4.97 -11.50 -15.45
N LEU A 199 3.79 -11.17 -14.88
CA LEU A 199 2.72 -12.15 -14.65
C LEU A 199 2.19 -12.75 -15.95
N ALA A 200 2.01 -11.94 -16.99
CA ALA A 200 1.55 -12.42 -18.28
C ALA A 200 2.54 -13.42 -18.88
N LEU A 201 3.83 -13.15 -18.80
CA LEU A 201 4.88 -14.06 -19.28
C LEU A 201 4.88 -15.37 -18.48
N VAL A 202 4.93 -15.28 -17.16
CA VAL A 202 4.96 -16.44 -16.26
C VAL A 202 3.71 -17.31 -16.42
N SER A 203 2.54 -16.71 -16.66
CA SER A 203 1.30 -17.47 -16.85
C SER A 203 1.32 -18.36 -18.11
N GLN A 204 2.19 -18.06 -19.07
CA GLN A 204 2.36 -18.86 -20.30
C GLN A 204 3.47 -19.90 -20.17
N GLU A 205 4.54 -19.59 -19.46
CA GLU A 205 5.75 -20.42 -19.41
C GLU A 205 5.78 -21.40 -18.21
N GLY A 206 4.99 -21.13 -17.17
CA GLY A 206 5.10 -21.88 -15.92
C GLY A 206 3.79 -22.05 -15.17
N ARG A 207 3.91 -22.67 -14.00
CA ARG A 207 2.82 -22.81 -13.03
C ARG A 207 2.94 -21.73 -11.98
N ILE A 208 1.83 -21.03 -11.74
CA ILE A 208 1.75 -20.01 -10.69
C ILE A 208 1.22 -20.64 -9.41
N GLN A 209 1.88 -20.33 -8.31
CA GLN A 209 1.49 -20.67 -6.95
C GLN A 209 1.47 -19.39 -6.12
N LEU A 210 0.56 -19.31 -5.14
CA LEU A 210 0.49 -18.19 -4.23
C LEU A 210 0.87 -18.64 -2.83
N SER A 211 1.69 -17.85 -2.17
CA SER A 211 2.02 -17.98 -0.76
C SER A 211 1.36 -16.83 0.00
N LEU A 212 0.56 -17.16 1.02
CA LEU A 212 -0.08 -16.15 1.86
C LEU A 212 0.97 -15.49 2.74
N ARG A 213 1.00 -14.15 2.72
CA ARG A 213 1.97 -13.36 3.46
C ARG A 213 1.40 -12.91 4.80
N ASN A 214 2.26 -12.86 5.82
CA ASN A 214 1.88 -12.26 7.09
C ASN A 214 1.63 -10.75 6.88
N PRO A 215 0.48 -10.20 7.32
CA PRO A 215 0.17 -8.78 7.17
C PRO A 215 1.19 -7.82 7.79
N MET A 216 1.92 -8.29 8.81
CA MET A 216 2.98 -7.49 9.48
C MET A 216 4.31 -7.52 8.74
N ASP A 217 4.49 -8.43 7.78
CA ASP A 217 5.71 -8.52 6.98
C ASP A 217 5.60 -7.68 5.71
N THR A 218 6.11 -6.47 5.77
CA THR A 218 6.14 -5.52 4.65
C THR A 218 7.48 -5.50 3.90
N LYS A 219 8.49 -6.25 4.39
CA LYS A 219 9.83 -6.23 3.80
C LYS A 219 9.85 -7.03 2.51
N LYS A 220 10.26 -6.41 1.42
CA LYS A 220 10.60 -7.13 0.18
C LYS A 220 12.05 -7.56 0.27
N GLY A 221 12.29 -8.86 0.20
CA GLY A 221 13.64 -9.42 0.19
C GLY A 221 13.76 -10.29 -1.04
N GLY A 222 14.68 -9.97 -1.96
CA GLY A 222 14.91 -10.78 -3.14
C GLY A 222 15.30 -12.21 -2.76
N ILE A 223 14.32 -13.12 -2.76
CA ILE A 223 14.55 -14.55 -2.52
C ILE A 223 15.14 -15.14 -3.80
N GLY A 224 16.33 -15.75 -3.68
CA GLY A 224 16.97 -16.42 -4.80
C GLY A 224 16.12 -17.55 -5.36
N ALA A 225 16.26 -17.82 -6.65
CA ALA A 225 15.57 -18.94 -7.28
C ALA A 225 16.10 -20.28 -6.76
N THR A 226 15.21 -21.22 -6.48
CA THR A 226 15.52 -22.57 -6.03
C THR A 226 15.40 -23.56 -7.19
N ARG A 227 16.40 -24.38 -7.42
CA ARG A 227 16.44 -25.40 -8.46
C ARG A 227 16.11 -26.78 -7.90
N SER A 228 15.55 -27.65 -8.75
CA SER A 228 15.23 -29.02 -8.32
C SER A 228 16.47 -29.82 -7.92
N SER A 229 17.62 -29.59 -8.54
CA SER A 229 18.88 -30.20 -8.14
C SER A 229 19.31 -29.86 -6.71
N SER A 230 19.11 -28.62 -6.28
CA SER A 230 19.49 -28.19 -4.93
C SER A 230 18.65 -28.83 -3.82
N LEU A 231 17.44 -29.32 -4.16
CA LEU A 231 16.56 -29.98 -3.20
C LEU A 231 16.97 -31.40 -2.85
N TYR A 232 17.61 -32.11 -3.81
CA TYR A 232 17.93 -33.52 -3.68
C TYR A 232 19.41 -33.78 -3.43
N LEU A 233 20.30 -32.84 -3.76
CA LEU A 233 21.77 -33.04 -3.67
C LEU A 233 22.39 -32.47 -2.37
N GLY A 234 21.58 -31.98 -1.42
CA GLY A 234 22.13 -31.23 -0.30
C GLY A 234 22.87 -29.97 -0.79
N ASP A 235 23.05 -28.99 0.08
CA ASP A 235 23.72 -27.71 -0.23
C ASP A 235 25.13 -27.93 -0.87
N THR A 236 25.16 -28.26 -2.15
CA THR A 236 26.31 -27.89 -2.95
C THR A 236 26.16 -26.39 -3.19
N PRO A 237 27.07 -25.56 -2.66
CA PRO A 237 27.01 -24.13 -2.90
C PRO A 237 26.91 -23.96 -4.43
N PRO A 238 26.05 -23.01 -4.91
CA PRO A 238 25.93 -22.75 -6.33
C PRO A 238 27.37 -22.60 -6.86
N PRO A 239 27.72 -23.18 -8.01
CA PRO A 239 29.02 -22.97 -8.57
C PRO A 239 29.22 -21.47 -8.58
N THR A 240 30.16 -21.03 -7.76
CA THR A 240 30.55 -19.61 -7.74
C THR A 240 30.81 -19.35 -9.20
N GLU A 241 29.95 -18.52 -9.84
CA GLU A 241 30.23 -18.02 -11.17
C GLU A 241 31.64 -17.50 -11.06
N SER A 242 32.57 -18.30 -11.55
CA SER A 242 33.95 -17.87 -11.70
C SER A 242 33.77 -16.63 -12.57
N LYS A 243 33.84 -15.47 -11.93
CA LYS A 243 33.99 -14.22 -12.66
C LYS A 243 34.91 -14.55 -13.78
N PRO A 244 34.54 -14.36 -15.05
CA PRO A 244 35.40 -14.73 -16.16
C PRO A 244 36.78 -14.25 -15.75
N LYS A 245 37.73 -15.18 -15.57
CA LYS A 245 39.12 -14.80 -15.39
C LYS A 245 39.36 -13.93 -16.61
N VAL A 246 39.29 -12.61 -16.40
CA VAL A 246 39.81 -11.68 -17.35
C VAL A 246 41.21 -12.22 -17.53
N HIS A 247 41.44 -12.95 -18.62
CA HIS A 247 42.77 -13.20 -19.08
C HIS A 247 43.35 -11.79 -19.19
N ARG A 248 44.03 -11.35 -18.13
CA ARG A 248 44.99 -10.30 -18.30
C ARG A 248 45.88 -10.83 -19.39
N VAL A 249 45.55 -10.46 -20.63
CA VAL A 249 46.51 -10.49 -21.71
C VAL A 249 47.71 -9.76 -21.07
N ALA A 250 48.78 -10.54 -20.83
CA ALA A 250 49.99 -10.00 -20.29
C ALA A 250 50.31 -8.82 -21.20
N THR A 251 50.01 -7.64 -20.69
CA THR A 251 50.33 -6.38 -21.38
C THR A 251 51.85 -6.50 -21.49
N LYS A 252 52.32 -6.83 -22.69
CA LYS A 252 53.73 -6.84 -23.02
C LYS A 252 54.29 -5.58 -22.38
N ALA A 253 55.20 -5.80 -21.40
CA ALA A 253 55.73 -4.68 -20.63
C ALA A 253 56.07 -3.55 -21.59
N ALA A 254 55.47 -2.41 -21.37
CA ALA A 254 55.80 -1.22 -22.17
C ALA A 254 57.30 -1.09 -22.16
N PRO A 255 57.94 -0.83 -23.29
CA PRO A 255 59.37 -0.60 -23.32
C PRO A 255 59.68 0.47 -22.27
N PRO A 256 60.82 0.35 -21.54
CA PRO A 256 61.19 1.33 -20.52
C PRO A 256 61.17 2.71 -21.14
N ALA A 257 60.57 3.65 -20.45
CA ALA A 257 60.54 5.03 -20.89
C ALA A 257 61.96 5.49 -21.19
N PRO A 258 62.22 6.19 -22.30
CA PRO A 258 63.52 6.71 -22.61
C PRO A 258 64.03 7.58 -21.44
N PRO A 259 65.33 7.46 -21.09
CA PRO A 259 65.89 8.24 -19.98
C PRO A 259 65.58 9.72 -20.16
N THR A 260 65.16 10.37 -19.11
CA THR A 260 64.96 11.81 -19.06
C THR A 260 66.31 12.47 -19.30
N THR A 261 66.44 13.17 -20.40
CA THR A 261 67.65 13.92 -20.73
C THR A 261 67.41 15.40 -20.45
N TYR A 262 68.26 15.98 -19.64
CA TYR A 262 68.26 17.46 -19.47
C TYR A 262 68.97 18.12 -20.66
N GLN A 263 68.27 19.08 -21.24
CA GLN A 263 68.80 19.89 -22.33
C GLN A 263 69.21 21.22 -21.76
N VAL A 264 70.54 21.50 -21.84
CA VAL A 264 71.10 22.74 -21.34
C VAL A 264 71.57 23.56 -22.53
N GLU A 265 71.05 24.76 -22.68
CA GLU A 265 71.46 25.73 -23.71
C GLU A 265 72.56 26.61 -23.12
N MET A 266 73.74 26.48 -23.70
CA MET A 266 74.89 27.37 -23.38
C MET A 266 75.00 28.48 -24.40
N ILE A 267 74.93 29.72 -23.92
CA ILE A 267 75.13 30.92 -24.78
C ILE A 267 76.48 31.46 -24.48
N ARG A 268 77.41 31.38 -25.46
CA ARG A 268 78.72 32.02 -25.44
C ARG A 268 78.78 33.08 -26.52
N GLY A 269 78.65 34.33 -26.12
CA GLY A 269 78.62 35.45 -27.05
C GLY A 269 77.45 35.34 -28.02
N ASN A 270 77.71 35.24 -29.31
CA ASN A 270 76.69 35.20 -30.35
C ASN A 270 76.41 33.74 -30.86
N LYS A 271 77.01 32.73 -30.22
CA LYS A 271 76.78 31.30 -30.57
C LYS A 271 75.99 30.60 -29.48
N ARG A 272 74.96 29.91 -29.92
CA ARG A 272 74.15 28.98 -29.08
C ARG A 272 74.58 27.55 -29.35
N GLU A 273 74.95 26.83 -28.29
CA GLU A 273 75.23 25.39 -28.34
C GLU A 273 74.30 24.65 -27.40
N GLU A 274 73.58 23.67 -27.92
CA GLU A 274 72.72 22.77 -27.14
C GLU A 274 73.49 21.51 -26.76
N SER A 275 73.59 21.20 -25.48
CA SER A 275 74.23 19.97 -24.98
C SER A 275 73.20 19.16 -24.18
N LYS A 276 73.05 17.86 -24.48
CA LYS A 276 72.17 16.92 -23.83
C LYS A 276 72.96 16.09 -22.83
N PHE A 277 72.50 16.09 -21.56
CA PHE A 277 73.10 15.29 -20.52
C PHE A 277 72.14 14.23 -20.06
N PRO A 278 72.51 12.96 -19.97
CA PRO A 278 71.68 11.92 -19.37
C PRO A 278 71.65 12.14 -17.84
N GLU A 279 70.47 11.90 -17.21
CA GLU A 279 70.36 11.92 -15.76
C GLU A 279 71.08 10.69 -15.18
N GLU A 280 72.18 10.90 -14.47
CA GLU A 280 72.88 9.85 -13.76
C GLU A 280 72.16 9.58 -12.46
N ASN A 281 71.46 8.41 -12.37
CA ASN A 281 70.80 7.98 -11.13
C ASN A 281 71.87 7.80 -10.07
N LYS A 282 71.92 8.73 -9.09
CA LYS A 282 72.62 8.48 -7.84
C LYS A 282 71.73 7.68 -6.93
N PHE A 283 72.29 6.56 -6.46
CA PHE A 283 71.82 5.57 -5.50
C PHE A 283 70.98 6.10 -4.33
#